data_2c5a663a4a305516cabdbdacc679982f
#
_entry.id   2c5a663a4a305516cabdbdacc679982f
#
_cell.length_a   1.000
_cell.length_b   1.000
_cell.length_c   1.000
_cell.angle_alpha   90.00
_cell.angle_beta   90.00
_cell.angle_gamma   90.00
#
_symmetry.space_group_name_H-M   'P 1'
#
loop_
_entity.id
_entity.type
_entity.pdbx_description
1 polymer ?
#
loop_
_entity_poly.entity_id
_entity_poly.type
_entity_poly.pdbx_seq_one_letter_code
_entity_poly.pdbx_strand_id
1 'polypeptide(L)'
;SYVLSGAAMNVCSNEEELKRFLQLAANVSEDHPVVVSKFVEHAKEIEFDAVAREGEILAYAISEHIEFAGVHSGDATIQFPPQKLYVETVRRVKRVSRQIAHALHINGPFNIQYMARENDILVIECNLRASRSFPFVSKVLKINLIDLATKVMLGVPVEKPSKNLFDLDYVGIKASQFSFNRLQKADPVLGVDMSSTGEVGCLGDDTASALLKSMLSVGQRIPEKTILLSTGSAKQKAEMLEAAKTLQKHGYQLFATGGTSRYLSENGIENTLVYWPSEEGKHPQALEMLHNKQIDMVVN
;
A
#
# COMPACT_ATOMS: atom_id res chain seq x y z
N SER A 1 4.57 -10.85 -21.75
CA SER A 1 5.93 -11.20 -21.32
C SER A 1 5.88 -12.02 -20.04
N TYR A 2 6.76 -13.00 -19.89
CA TYR A 2 6.89 -13.79 -18.65
C TYR A 2 7.85 -13.12 -17.68
N VAL A 3 7.56 -11.87 -17.29
CA VAL A 3 8.38 -11.13 -16.35
C VAL A 3 7.75 -11.26 -14.97
N LEU A 4 8.51 -11.76 -14.00
CA LEU A 4 8.06 -11.90 -12.60
C LEU A 4 8.10 -10.56 -11.88
N SER A 5 7.21 -10.39 -10.92
CA SER A 5 7.21 -9.27 -9.96
C SER A 5 7.11 -7.86 -10.57
N GLY A 6 6.43 -7.71 -11.70
CA GLY A 6 6.23 -6.39 -12.31
C GLY A 6 7.44 -5.80 -13.04
N ALA A 7 8.56 -6.54 -13.10
CA ALA A 7 9.72 -6.11 -13.87
C ALA A 7 9.33 -5.79 -15.32
N ALA A 8 9.82 -4.68 -15.85
CA ALA A 8 9.47 -4.13 -17.17
C ALA A 8 8.01 -3.65 -17.34
N MET A 9 7.23 -3.49 -16.26
CA MET A 9 5.98 -2.74 -16.29
C MET A 9 6.26 -1.25 -16.22
N ASN A 10 5.58 -0.47 -17.06
CA ASN A 10 5.71 0.99 -17.09
C ASN A 10 4.36 1.64 -17.30
N VAL A 11 4.15 2.81 -16.70
CA VAL A 11 2.99 3.65 -16.94
C VAL A 11 3.35 4.65 -18.05
N CYS A 12 2.47 4.75 -19.04
CA CYS A 12 2.65 5.66 -20.17
C CYS A 12 1.56 6.72 -20.12
N SER A 13 1.94 7.98 -20.16
CA SER A 13 1.04 9.13 -20.14
C SER A 13 0.73 9.65 -21.53
N ASN A 14 1.51 9.25 -22.54
CA ASN A 14 1.37 9.68 -23.93
C ASN A 14 1.89 8.62 -24.91
N GLU A 15 1.62 8.85 -26.19
CA GLU A 15 1.97 7.91 -27.27
C GLU A 15 3.49 7.76 -27.46
N GLU A 16 4.27 8.79 -27.23
CA GLU A 16 5.74 8.75 -27.38
C GLU A 16 6.36 7.86 -26.31
N GLU A 17 5.93 7.99 -25.06
CA GLU A 17 6.34 7.12 -23.98
C GLU A 17 5.93 5.68 -24.25
N LEU A 18 4.72 5.44 -24.74
CA LEU A 18 4.25 4.09 -25.10
C LEU A 18 5.16 3.46 -26.16
N LYS A 19 5.48 4.18 -27.24
CA LYS A 19 6.40 3.70 -28.29
C LYS A 19 7.76 3.35 -27.74
N ARG A 20 8.32 4.21 -26.89
CA ARG A 20 9.62 3.98 -26.24
C ARG A 20 9.60 2.71 -25.39
N PHE A 21 8.59 2.54 -24.55
CA PHE A 21 8.49 1.37 -23.68
C PHE A 21 8.18 0.07 -24.46
N LEU A 22 7.44 0.14 -25.54
CA LEU A 22 7.24 -1.02 -26.42
C LEU A 22 8.54 -1.48 -27.07
N GLN A 23 9.40 -0.55 -27.50
CA GLN A 23 10.72 -0.88 -28.03
C GLN A 23 11.62 -1.52 -26.98
N LEU A 24 11.63 -1.00 -25.74
CA LEU A 24 12.37 -1.59 -24.64
C LEU A 24 11.87 -3.00 -24.28
N ALA A 25 10.54 -3.18 -24.25
CA ALA A 25 9.93 -4.47 -23.98
C ALA A 25 10.25 -5.52 -25.05
N ALA A 26 10.28 -5.14 -26.32
CA ALA A 26 10.68 -6.02 -27.42
C ALA A 26 12.12 -6.53 -27.28
N ASN A 27 13.03 -5.70 -26.77
CA ASN A 27 14.41 -6.10 -26.49
C ASN A 27 14.54 -7.10 -25.33
N VAL A 28 13.58 -7.11 -24.40
CA VAL A 28 13.57 -8.01 -23.24
C VAL A 28 12.93 -9.36 -23.58
N SER A 29 11.98 -9.40 -24.53
CA SER A 29 11.23 -10.61 -24.88
C SER A 29 10.77 -10.55 -26.35
N GLU A 30 11.65 -11.01 -27.25
CA GLU A 30 11.38 -11.02 -28.69
C GLU A 30 10.20 -11.92 -29.08
N ASP A 31 9.98 -13.02 -28.36
CA ASP A 31 9.01 -14.06 -28.69
C ASP A 31 7.64 -13.91 -27.98
N HIS A 32 7.46 -12.89 -27.13
CA HIS A 32 6.25 -12.79 -26.31
C HIS A 32 5.55 -11.44 -26.49
N PRO A 33 4.20 -11.45 -26.63
CA PRO A 33 3.43 -10.23 -26.81
C PRO A 33 3.49 -9.34 -25.55
N VAL A 34 3.49 -8.04 -25.77
CA VAL A 34 3.36 -7.04 -24.73
C VAL A 34 1.86 -6.82 -24.45
N VAL A 35 1.48 -6.83 -23.17
CA VAL A 35 0.13 -6.50 -22.76
C VAL A 35 0.05 -5.02 -22.44
N VAL A 36 -0.90 -4.33 -23.06
CA VAL A 36 -1.22 -2.92 -22.77
C VAL A 36 -2.56 -2.88 -22.06
N SER A 37 -2.56 -2.33 -20.83
CA SER A 37 -3.76 -2.24 -20.00
C SER A 37 -4.07 -0.78 -19.68
N LYS A 38 -5.36 -0.48 -19.48
CA LYS A 38 -5.77 0.82 -18.96
C LYS A 38 -5.23 1.01 -17.54
N PHE A 39 -4.58 2.14 -17.30
CA PHE A 39 -4.21 2.55 -15.94
C PHE A 39 -5.44 3.06 -15.18
N VAL A 40 -5.64 2.59 -13.95
CA VAL A 40 -6.77 2.98 -13.10
C VAL A 40 -6.24 3.83 -11.95
N GLU A 41 -6.43 5.13 -12.06
CA GLU A 41 -5.97 6.09 -11.05
C GLU A 41 -6.78 5.99 -9.76
N HIS A 42 -6.12 6.23 -8.64
CA HIS A 42 -6.71 6.29 -7.29
C HIS A 42 -7.48 5.03 -6.90
N ALA A 43 -7.15 3.88 -7.49
CA ALA A 43 -7.71 2.61 -7.07
C ALA A 43 -7.08 2.14 -5.75
N LYS A 44 -7.86 1.51 -4.91
CA LYS A 44 -7.39 0.76 -3.75
C LYS A 44 -6.96 -0.63 -4.17
N GLU A 45 -5.90 -1.13 -3.57
CA GLU A 45 -5.50 -2.52 -3.72
C GLU A 45 -5.97 -3.32 -2.51
N ILE A 46 -6.47 -4.52 -2.77
CA ILE A 46 -7.08 -5.41 -1.77
C ILE A 46 -6.46 -6.79 -1.94
N GLU A 47 -6.03 -7.37 -0.83
CA GLU A 47 -5.56 -8.74 -0.76
C GLU A 47 -6.67 -9.63 -0.19
N PHE A 48 -6.88 -10.78 -0.81
CA PHE A 48 -7.74 -11.84 -0.31
C PHE A 48 -6.90 -13.10 -0.09
N ASP A 49 -6.50 -13.34 1.14
CA ASP A 49 -5.75 -14.53 1.55
C ASP A 49 -6.71 -15.58 2.10
N ALA A 50 -6.66 -16.80 1.61
CA ALA A 50 -7.62 -17.80 2.00
C ALA A 50 -7.08 -19.25 1.95
N VAL A 51 -7.79 -20.15 2.60
CA VAL A 51 -7.65 -21.58 2.48
C VAL A 51 -8.96 -22.17 1.96
N ALA A 52 -8.88 -22.96 0.90
CA ALA A 52 -10.03 -23.67 0.34
C ALA A 52 -9.78 -25.20 0.33
N ARG A 53 -10.86 -25.95 0.37
CA ARG A 53 -10.90 -27.39 0.15
C ARG A 53 -11.90 -27.70 -0.94
N GLU A 54 -11.44 -28.31 -2.03
CA GLU A 54 -12.28 -28.66 -3.19
C GLU A 54 -13.12 -27.47 -3.71
N GLY A 55 -12.52 -26.26 -3.70
CA GLY A 55 -13.18 -25.02 -4.10
C GLY A 55 -14.05 -24.36 -3.01
N GLU A 56 -14.29 -24.99 -1.88
CA GLU A 56 -15.00 -24.38 -0.75
C GLU A 56 -14.03 -23.61 0.14
N ILE A 57 -14.27 -22.31 0.34
CA ILE A 57 -13.46 -21.47 1.22
C ILE A 57 -13.75 -21.80 2.69
N LEU A 58 -12.74 -22.29 3.41
CA LEU A 58 -12.82 -22.62 4.83
C LEU A 58 -12.52 -21.42 5.72
N ALA A 59 -11.46 -20.66 5.39
CA ALA A 59 -11.07 -19.46 6.10
C ALA A 59 -10.52 -18.43 5.11
N TYR A 60 -10.67 -17.14 5.43
CA TYR A 60 -10.16 -16.05 4.61
C TYR A 60 -9.86 -14.82 5.45
N ALA A 61 -8.97 -13.99 4.93
CA ALA A 61 -8.68 -12.64 5.39
C ALA A 61 -8.77 -11.68 4.20
N ILE A 62 -9.42 -10.53 4.40
CA ILE A 62 -9.43 -9.42 3.43
C ILE A 62 -8.64 -8.29 4.07
N SER A 63 -7.57 -7.89 3.44
CA SER A 63 -6.76 -6.74 3.84
C SER A 63 -6.71 -5.69 2.73
N GLU A 64 -6.40 -4.46 3.09
CA GLU A 64 -6.27 -3.37 2.13
C GLU A 64 -4.89 -2.72 2.24
N HIS A 65 -4.39 -2.22 1.12
CA HIS A 65 -3.20 -1.38 1.11
C HIS A 65 -3.55 0.04 1.61
N ILE A 66 -2.65 0.63 2.38
CA ILE A 66 -2.76 2.05 2.77
C ILE A 66 -2.48 2.94 1.56
N GLU A 67 -1.49 2.56 0.76
CA GLU A 67 -1.15 3.19 -0.52
C GLU A 67 -2.22 2.91 -1.58
N PHE A 68 -2.25 3.73 -2.63
CA PHE A 68 -3.01 3.40 -3.84
C PHE A 68 -2.35 2.27 -4.63
N ALA A 69 -3.13 1.61 -5.48
CA ALA A 69 -2.64 0.55 -6.36
C ALA A 69 -1.47 1.02 -7.24
N GLY A 70 -0.49 0.13 -7.42
CA GLY A 70 0.74 0.40 -8.16
C GLY A 70 2.01 0.20 -7.34
N VAL A 71 1.88 -0.12 -6.06
CA VAL A 71 2.99 -0.56 -5.19
C VAL A 71 2.88 -2.07 -5.01
N HIS A 72 3.99 -2.79 -5.22
CA HIS A 72 4.01 -4.25 -5.04
C HIS A 72 3.53 -4.64 -3.64
N SER A 73 2.69 -5.67 -3.53
CA SER A 73 2.07 -6.09 -2.26
C SER A 73 3.09 -6.47 -1.17
N GLY A 74 4.29 -6.93 -1.56
CA GLY A 74 5.41 -7.15 -0.65
C GLY A 74 5.91 -5.86 0.01
N ASP A 75 5.84 -4.73 -0.69
CA ASP A 75 6.36 -3.43 -0.28
C ASP A 75 5.30 -2.56 0.39
N ALA A 76 4.04 -2.75 0.01
CA ALA A 76 2.92 -1.96 0.52
C ALA A 76 2.70 -2.12 2.02
N THR A 77 2.20 -1.06 2.62
CA THR A 77 1.69 -1.08 3.99
C THR A 77 0.30 -1.69 3.99
N ILE A 78 0.16 -2.85 4.61
CA ILE A 78 -1.11 -3.61 4.60
C ILE A 78 -1.82 -3.47 5.94
N GLN A 79 -3.10 -3.15 5.87
CA GLN A 79 -4.01 -3.04 7.01
C GLN A 79 -5.01 -4.20 7.04
N PHE A 80 -5.17 -4.83 8.21
CA PHE A 80 -6.14 -5.89 8.44
C PHE A 80 -6.78 -5.76 9.84
N PRO A 81 -8.13 -5.86 9.95
CA PRO A 81 -9.12 -5.90 8.89
C PRO A 81 -9.19 -4.57 8.12
N PRO A 82 -9.78 -4.55 6.91
CA PRO A 82 -9.89 -3.31 6.12
C PRO A 82 -10.78 -2.30 6.84
N GLN A 83 -10.38 -1.03 6.83
CA GLN A 83 -11.06 0.06 7.55
C GLN A 83 -11.74 1.06 6.61
N LYS A 84 -11.27 1.13 5.35
CA LYS A 84 -11.73 2.12 4.36
C LYS A 84 -12.44 1.50 3.16
N LEU A 85 -12.72 0.20 3.19
CA LEU A 85 -13.51 -0.46 2.16
C LEU A 85 -14.99 -0.35 2.47
N TYR A 86 -15.79 -0.09 1.44
CA TYR A 86 -17.25 -0.19 1.57
C TYR A 86 -17.68 -1.63 1.81
N VAL A 87 -18.74 -1.82 2.59
CA VAL A 87 -19.30 -3.16 2.87
C VAL A 87 -19.65 -3.89 1.57
N GLU A 88 -20.16 -3.16 0.57
CA GLU A 88 -20.50 -3.75 -0.72
C GLU A 88 -19.24 -4.21 -1.49
N THR A 89 -18.14 -3.46 -1.40
CA THR A 89 -16.85 -3.90 -1.96
C THR A 89 -16.39 -5.22 -1.33
N VAL A 90 -16.45 -5.32 0.00
CA VAL A 90 -16.12 -6.56 0.73
C VAL A 90 -17.02 -7.73 0.30
N ARG A 91 -18.33 -7.50 0.12
CA ARG A 91 -19.26 -8.52 -0.36
C ARG A 91 -18.93 -8.98 -1.78
N ARG A 92 -18.59 -8.05 -2.68
CA ARG A 92 -18.20 -8.37 -4.06
C ARG A 92 -16.90 -9.18 -4.10
N VAL A 93 -15.87 -8.76 -3.36
CA VAL A 93 -14.61 -9.50 -3.22
C VAL A 93 -14.88 -10.94 -2.78
N LYS A 94 -15.66 -11.13 -1.69
CA LYS A 94 -16.03 -12.46 -1.22
C LYS A 94 -16.76 -13.30 -2.26
N ARG A 95 -17.70 -12.70 -2.99
CA ARG A 95 -18.48 -13.40 -4.02
C ARG A 95 -17.58 -13.87 -5.16
N VAL A 96 -16.76 -12.97 -5.69
CA VAL A 96 -15.84 -13.28 -6.80
C VAL A 96 -14.77 -14.29 -6.37
N SER A 97 -14.22 -14.15 -5.16
CA SER A 97 -13.25 -15.12 -4.63
C SER A 97 -13.84 -16.54 -4.51
N ARG A 98 -15.11 -16.67 -4.10
CA ARG A 98 -15.79 -17.97 -4.08
C ARG A 98 -15.97 -18.57 -5.48
N GLN A 99 -16.35 -17.74 -6.46
CA GLN A 99 -16.49 -18.18 -7.85
C GLN A 99 -15.17 -18.67 -8.42
N ILE A 100 -14.07 -17.93 -8.17
CA ILE A 100 -12.72 -18.31 -8.60
C ILE A 100 -12.28 -19.61 -7.91
N ALA A 101 -12.42 -19.70 -6.58
CA ALA A 101 -12.03 -20.88 -5.83
C ALA A 101 -12.76 -22.12 -6.33
N HIS A 102 -14.06 -22.02 -6.57
CA HIS A 102 -14.87 -23.11 -7.10
C HIS A 102 -14.49 -23.48 -8.54
N ALA A 103 -14.34 -22.48 -9.43
CA ALA A 103 -14.01 -22.72 -10.85
C ALA A 103 -12.64 -23.38 -11.05
N LEU A 104 -11.67 -23.05 -10.17
CA LEU A 104 -10.33 -23.60 -10.21
C LEU A 104 -10.16 -24.83 -9.31
N HIS A 105 -11.21 -25.30 -8.64
CA HIS A 105 -11.15 -26.43 -7.69
C HIS A 105 -10.01 -26.29 -6.69
N ILE A 106 -9.82 -25.08 -6.11
CA ILE A 106 -8.67 -24.79 -5.26
C ILE A 106 -8.67 -25.69 -4.03
N ASN A 107 -7.53 -26.33 -3.77
CA ASN A 107 -7.32 -27.20 -2.61
C ASN A 107 -6.01 -26.81 -1.90
N GLY A 108 -6.10 -25.98 -0.87
CA GLY A 108 -4.97 -25.42 -0.15
C GLY A 108 -5.03 -23.90 -0.02
N PRO A 109 -3.87 -23.23 0.22
CA PRO A 109 -3.77 -21.80 0.36
C PRO A 109 -3.81 -21.12 -1.01
N PHE A 110 -4.44 -19.95 -1.06
CA PHE A 110 -4.42 -19.10 -2.25
C PHE A 110 -4.56 -17.63 -1.87
N ASN A 111 -4.13 -16.77 -2.79
CA ASN A 111 -4.24 -15.33 -2.69
C ASN A 111 -4.85 -14.77 -3.97
N ILE A 112 -5.74 -13.81 -3.84
CA ILE A 112 -6.25 -13.03 -4.98
C ILE A 112 -6.00 -11.56 -4.70
N GLN A 113 -5.42 -10.87 -5.67
CA GLN A 113 -5.24 -9.43 -5.64
C GLN A 113 -6.31 -8.74 -6.46
N TYR A 114 -6.89 -7.71 -5.88
CA TYR A 114 -7.95 -6.90 -6.48
C TYR A 114 -7.56 -5.43 -6.50
N MET A 115 -7.99 -4.74 -7.54
CA MET A 115 -8.16 -3.28 -7.50
C MET A 115 -9.62 -2.93 -7.24
N ALA A 116 -9.86 -1.92 -6.42
CA ALA A 116 -11.19 -1.38 -6.19
C ALA A 116 -11.22 0.14 -6.39
N ARG A 117 -12.21 0.59 -7.15
CA ARG A 117 -12.57 2.00 -7.25
C ARG A 117 -14.02 2.12 -6.84
N GLU A 118 -14.28 2.74 -5.69
CA GLU A 118 -15.58 2.69 -5.03
C GLU A 118 -16.05 1.25 -4.80
N ASN A 119 -17.13 0.80 -5.44
CA ASN A 119 -17.64 -0.56 -5.36
C ASN A 119 -17.27 -1.44 -6.57
N ASP A 120 -16.63 -0.88 -7.58
CA ASP A 120 -16.19 -1.66 -8.73
C ASP A 120 -14.86 -2.33 -8.41
N ILE A 121 -14.80 -3.64 -8.63
CA ILE A 121 -13.63 -4.46 -8.38
C ILE A 121 -13.10 -5.07 -9.66
N LEU A 122 -11.79 -5.10 -9.79
CA LEU A 122 -11.06 -5.75 -10.87
C LEU A 122 -10.09 -6.77 -10.26
N VAL A 123 -10.05 -7.97 -10.81
CA VAL A 123 -9.06 -8.97 -10.41
C VAL A 123 -7.74 -8.63 -11.08
N ILE A 124 -6.68 -8.51 -10.31
CA ILE A 124 -5.31 -8.38 -10.83
C ILE A 124 -4.78 -9.77 -11.16
N GLU A 125 -4.71 -10.65 -10.13
CA GLU A 125 -4.22 -12.00 -10.29
C GLU A 125 -4.76 -12.95 -9.20
N CYS A 126 -4.66 -14.25 -9.45
CA CYS A 126 -4.92 -15.30 -8.49
C CYS A 126 -3.69 -16.19 -8.36
N ASN A 127 -3.11 -16.25 -7.18
CA ASN A 127 -1.92 -17.03 -6.86
C ASN A 127 -2.33 -18.30 -6.08
N LEU A 128 -2.06 -19.48 -6.63
CA LEU A 128 -2.36 -20.76 -5.98
C LEU A 128 -1.26 -21.16 -4.97
N ARG A 129 -0.96 -20.24 -4.08
CA ARG A 129 0.04 -20.37 -3.02
C ARG A 129 -0.26 -19.40 -1.89
N ALA A 130 0.36 -19.60 -0.72
CA ALA A 130 0.37 -18.58 0.32
C ALA A 130 1.10 -17.33 -0.15
N SER A 131 0.52 -16.15 0.15
CA SER A 131 1.15 -14.84 -0.09
C SER A 131 2.17 -14.52 1.00
N ARG A 132 2.94 -13.44 0.83
CA ARG A 132 3.83 -12.94 1.89
C ARG A 132 3.05 -12.37 3.08
N SER A 133 1.86 -11.82 2.86
CA SER A 133 0.98 -11.34 3.94
C SER A 133 0.28 -12.47 4.71
N PHE A 134 0.26 -13.69 4.18
CA PHE A 134 -0.45 -14.84 4.78
C PHE A 134 -0.06 -15.10 6.26
N PRO A 135 1.23 -15.10 6.66
CA PRO A 135 1.61 -15.25 8.07
C PRO A 135 1.14 -14.09 8.94
N PHE A 136 1.16 -12.86 8.42
CA PHE A 136 0.69 -11.66 9.12
C PHE A 136 -0.80 -11.75 9.41
N VAL A 137 -1.64 -11.96 8.38
CA VAL A 137 -3.10 -12.04 8.56
C VAL A 137 -3.49 -13.23 9.42
N SER A 138 -2.77 -14.35 9.32
CA SER A 138 -2.95 -15.53 10.18
C SER A 138 -2.77 -15.20 11.66
N LYS A 139 -1.72 -14.46 12.01
CA LYS A 139 -1.45 -14.02 13.39
C LYS A 139 -2.48 -13.01 13.89
N VAL A 140 -2.83 -12.02 13.06
CA VAL A 140 -3.81 -11.00 13.43
C VAL A 140 -5.20 -11.62 13.63
N LEU A 141 -5.62 -12.52 12.74
CA LEU A 141 -6.90 -13.23 12.83
C LEU A 141 -6.92 -14.26 13.99
N LYS A 142 -5.74 -14.64 14.51
CA LYS A 142 -5.58 -15.69 15.52
C LYS A 142 -6.13 -17.06 15.05
N ILE A 143 -6.00 -17.32 13.76
CA ILE A 143 -6.27 -18.62 13.14
C ILE A 143 -4.97 -19.05 12.44
N ASN A 144 -4.47 -20.22 12.75
CA ASN A 144 -3.28 -20.74 12.08
C ASN A 144 -3.65 -21.20 10.66
N LEU A 145 -3.65 -20.26 9.71
CA LEU A 145 -3.99 -20.52 8.31
C LEU A 145 -2.96 -21.46 7.65
N ILE A 146 -1.71 -21.45 8.09
CA ILE A 146 -0.66 -22.36 7.56
C ILE A 146 -0.97 -23.80 7.96
N ASP A 147 -1.28 -24.06 9.24
CA ASP A 147 -1.68 -25.37 9.73
C ASP A 147 -2.94 -25.88 9.01
N LEU A 148 -3.95 -25.00 8.90
CA LEU A 148 -5.19 -25.30 8.19
C LEU A 148 -4.92 -25.70 6.72
N ALA A 149 -4.12 -24.91 6.02
CA ALA A 149 -3.76 -25.16 4.62
C ALA A 149 -2.98 -26.48 4.47
N THR A 150 -2.03 -26.73 5.36
CA THR A 150 -1.24 -27.99 5.35
C THR A 150 -2.14 -29.20 5.55
N LYS A 151 -3.04 -29.17 6.53
CA LYS A 151 -4.00 -30.25 6.78
C LYS A 151 -4.91 -30.51 5.59
N VAL A 152 -5.40 -29.44 4.96
CA VAL A 152 -6.24 -29.54 3.74
C VAL A 152 -5.47 -30.23 2.62
N MET A 153 -4.25 -29.80 2.33
CA MET A 153 -3.42 -30.39 1.27
C MET A 153 -3.07 -31.86 1.52
N LEU A 154 -2.95 -32.26 2.79
CA LEU A 154 -2.68 -33.66 3.21
C LEU A 154 -3.96 -34.49 3.31
N GLY A 155 -5.14 -33.94 3.02
CA GLY A 155 -6.40 -34.64 3.14
C GLY A 155 -6.85 -34.93 4.58
N VAL A 156 -6.25 -34.27 5.57
CA VAL A 156 -6.65 -34.40 6.97
C VAL A 156 -7.98 -33.73 7.22
N PRO A 157 -8.95 -34.34 7.90
CA PRO A 157 -10.19 -33.67 8.26
C PRO A 157 -9.96 -32.40 9.06
N VAL A 158 -10.61 -31.31 8.68
CA VAL A 158 -10.54 -30.02 9.36
C VAL A 158 -11.93 -29.46 9.57
N GLU A 159 -12.13 -28.78 10.70
CA GLU A 159 -13.32 -28.01 10.96
C GLU A 159 -13.15 -26.59 10.39
N LYS A 160 -14.26 -26.02 9.91
CA LYS A 160 -14.27 -24.65 9.44
C LYS A 160 -14.16 -23.69 10.64
N PRO A 161 -13.15 -22.80 10.68
CA PRO A 161 -13.04 -21.83 11.76
C PRO A 161 -14.30 -20.92 11.82
N SER A 162 -14.82 -20.71 13.03
CA SER A 162 -15.99 -19.85 13.25
C SER A 162 -15.64 -18.35 13.22
N LYS A 163 -14.40 -18.00 13.56
CA LYS A 163 -13.91 -16.63 13.64
C LYS A 163 -13.76 -15.98 12.29
N ASN A 164 -14.10 -14.72 12.18
CA ASN A 164 -13.97 -13.94 10.96
C ASN A 164 -13.42 -12.52 11.25
N LEU A 165 -13.17 -11.74 10.21
CA LEU A 165 -12.56 -10.41 10.32
C LEU A 165 -13.39 -9.39 11.13
N PHE A 166 -14.71 -9.58 11.23
CA PHE A 166 -15.59 -8.69 11.99
C PHE A 166 -15.59 -8.98 13.49
N ASP A 167 -14.96 -10.07 13.93
CA ASP A 167 -14.82 -10.42 15.35
C ASP A 167 -13.59 -9.77 16.00
N LEU A 168 -12.85 -8.93 15.26
CA LEU A 168 -11.65 -8.26 15.73
C LEU A 168 -11.99 -6.86 16.26
N ASP A 169 -11.53 -6.55 17.46
CA ASP A 169 -11.62 -5.27 18.14
C ASP A 169 -10.30 -4.48 18.12
N TYR A 170 -9.40 -4.85 17.22
CA TYR A 170 -8.10 -4.22 16.99
C TYR A 170 -7.74 -4.26 15.51
N VAL A 171 -6.75 -3.46 15.14
CA VAL A 171 -6.20 -3.37 13.78
C VAL A 171 -4.76 -3.86 13.77
N GLY A 172 -4.41 -4.65 12.76
CA GLY A 172 -3.05 -5.01 12.44
C GLY A 172 -2.54 -4.20 11.25
N ILE A 173 -1.31 -3.74 11.33
CA ILE A 173 -0.58 -3.11 10.22
C ILE A 173 0.71 -3.90 9.97
N LYS A 174 0.91 -4.29 8.70
CA LYS A 174 2.18 -4.78 8.20
C LYS A 174 2.92 -3.63 7.53
N ALA A 175 4.13 -3.30 8.00
CA ALA A 175 5.03 -2.37 7.34
C ALA A 175 6.27 -3.10 6.83
N SER A 176 6.73 -2.73 5.65
CA SER A 176 7.87 -3.35 5.01
C SER A 176 9.18 -2.68 5.41
N GLN A 177 10.24 -3.47 5.47
CA GLN A 177 11.61 -3.03 5.74
C GLN A 177 12.38 -2.99 4.43
N PHE A 178 13.16 -1.93 4.21
CA PHE A 178 13.92 -1.72 3.00
C PHE A 178 15.41 -1.58 3.28
N SER A 179 16.24 -2.20 2.44
CA SER A 179 17.69 -2.09 2.53
C SER A 179 18.25 -0.82 1.90
N PHE A 180 17.49 -0.11 1.07
CA PHE A 180 17.98 1.11 0.43
C PHE A 180 18.34 2.21 1.44
N ASN A 181 17.80 2.18 2.66
CA ASN A 181 18.21 3.06 3.75
C ASN A 181 19.70 2.90 4.13
N ARG A 182 20.31 1.78 3.75
CA ARG A 182 21.71 1.44 4.00
C ARG A 182 22.58 1.43 2.73
N LEU A 183 21.93 1.48 1.56
CA LEU A 183 22.60 1.46 0.27
C LEU A 183 22.66 2.88 -0.29
N GLN A 184 23.87 3.36 -0.53
CA GLN A 184 24.05 4.67 -1.15
C GLN A 184 23.55 4.66 -2.59
N LYS A 185 22.82 5.72 -2.97
CA LYS A 185 22.25 5.93 -4.31
C LYS A 185 21.18 4.91 -4.74
N ALA A 186 20.63 4.12 -3.81
CA ALA A 186 19.46 3.30 -4.12
C ALA A 186 18.23 4.20 -4.27
N ASP A 187 17.37 3.88 -5.26
CA ASP A 187 16.13 4.59 -5.48
C ASP A 187 15.09 4.18 -4.43
N PRO A 188 14.57 5.09 -3.60
CA PRO A 188 13.57 4.79 -2.59
C PRO A 188 12.13 4.79 -3.13
N VAL A 189 11.92 5.09 -4.40
CA VAL A 189 10.58 5.15 -4.99
C VAL A 189 10.03 3.74 -5.14
N LEU A 190 8.89 3.48 -4.50
CA LEU A 190 8.19 2.21 -4.58
C LEU A 190 7.38 2.13 -5.88
N GLY A 191 7.33 0.94 -6.46
CA GLY A 191 6.61 0.66 -7.68
C GLY A 191 6.09 -0.77 -7.72
N VAL A 192 5.89 -1.28 -8.92
CA VAL A 192 5.38 -2.62 -9.16
C VAL A 192 6.39 -3.75 -8.91
N ASP A 193 7.69 -3.41 -8.85
CA ASP A 193 8.75 -4.33 -8.48
C ASP A 193 8.96 -4.35 -6.96
N MET A 194 9.21 -5.55 -6.42
CA MET A 194 9.44 -5.73 -5.00
C MET A 194 10.86 -5.37 -4.58
N SER A 195 11.01 -4.41 -3.66
CA SER A 195 12.29 -3.93 -3.11
C SER A 195 12.47 -4.25 -1.62
N SER A 196 11.42 -4.68 -0.93
CA SER A 196 11.47 -4.97 0.51
C SER A 196 12.31 -6.21 0.82
N THR A 197 13.00 -6.16 1.97
CA THR A 197 13.89 -7.23 2.47
C THR A 197 13.40 -7.86 3.77
N GLY A 198 12.32 -7.36 4.33
CA GLY A 198 11.70 -7.83 5.55
C GLY A 198 10.39 -7.11 5.83
N GLU A 199 9.75 -7.45 6.94
CA GLU A 199 8.49 -6.86 7.35
C GLU A 199 8.28 -6.94 8.85
N VAL A 200 7.48 -6.03 9.39
CA VAL A 200 6.98 -6.08 10.77
C VAL A 200 5.47 -6.03 10.77
N GLY A 201 4.84 -6.70 11.74
CA GLY A 201 3.42 -6.59 12.01
C GLY A 201 3.18 -5.98 13.38
N CYS A 202 2.37 -4.93 13.45
CA CYS A 202 2.01 -4.28 14.71
C CYS A 202 0.50 -4.27 14.91
N LEU A 203 0.07 -4.29 16.17
CA LEU A 203 -1.33 -4.19 16.56
C LEU A 203 -1.60 -2.87 17.27
N GLY A 204 -2.78 -2.31 17.05
CA GLY A 204 -3.29 -1.13 17.73
C GLY A 204 -4.80 -1.17 17.87
N ASP A 205 -5.34 -0.35 18.74
CA ASP A 205 -6.79 -0.24 18.93
C ASP A 205 -7.47 0.40 17.70
N ASP A 206 -6.70 1.17 16.94
CA ASP A 206 -7.11 1.79 15.69
C ASP A 206 -5.98 1.80 14.65
N THR A 207 -6.30 2.26 13.43
CA THR A 207 -5.33 2.37 12.33
C THR A 207 -4.17 3.29 12.68
N ALA A 208 -4.41 4.43 13.32
CA ALA A 208 -3.38 5.42 13.59
C ALA A 208 -2.34 4.88 14.58
N SER A 209 -2.79 4.25 15.67
CA SER A 209 -1.90 3.65 16.66
C SER A 209 -1.11 2.46 16.10
N ALA A 210 -1.75 1.59 15.32
CA ALA A 210 -1.08 0.46 14.68
C ALA A 210 -0.05 0.93 13.63
N LEU A 211 -0.41 1.94 12.83
CA LEU A 211 0.49 2.53 11.82
C LEU A 211 1.70 3.18 12.47
N LEU A 212 1.49 4.02 13.49
CA LEU A 212 2.60 4.66 14.20
C LEU A 212 3.57 3.63 14.80
N LYS A 213 3.05 2.60 15.46
CA LYS A 213 3.88 1.50 15.99
C LYS A 213 4.68 0.81 14.88
N SER A 214 4.06 0.55 13.73
CA SER A 214 4.72 -0.11 12.61
C SER A 214 5.81 0.77 11.99
N MET A 215 5.56 2.07 11.81
CA MET A 215 6.53 3.04 11.31
C MET A 215 7.75 3.12 12.23
N LEU A 216 7.54 3.23 13.53
CA LEU A 216 8.63 3.24 14.52
C LEU A 216 9.42 1.93 14.49
N SER A 217 8.75 0.79 14.33
CA SER A 217 9.38 -0.53 14.30
C SER A 217 10.28 -0.75 13.08
N VAL A 218 10.02 -0.09 11.96
CA VAL A 218 10.89 -0.10 10.76
C VAL A 218 11.91 1.04 10.74
N GLY A 219 12.06 1.76 11.87
CA GLY A 219 13.13 2.76 12.08
C GLY A 219 12.76 4.18 11.67
N GLN A 220 11.50 4.47 11.35
CA GLN A 220 11.04 5.84 11.20
C GLN A 220 11.03 6.54 12.56
N ARG A 221 11.24 7.85 12.55
CA ARG A 221 11.29 8.67 13.76
C ARG A 221 10.11 9.64 13.78
N ILE A 222 9.62 9.93 14.97
CA ILE A 222 8.70 11.06 15.17
C ILE A 222 9.49 12.34 14.93
N PRO A 223 8.96 13.30 14.13
CA PRO A 223 9.62 14.59 13.93
C PRO A 223 9.75 15.32 15.27
N GLU A 224 10.89 15.98 15.50
CA GLU A 224 11.13 16.67 16.76
C GLU A 224 10.46 18.05 16.79
N LYS A 225 10.59 18.80 15.68
CA LYS A 225 10.18 20.20 15.65
C LYS A 225 9.60 20.69 14.32
N THR A 226 10.11 20.23 13.20
CA THR A 226 9.91 20.85 11.90
C THR A 226 9.32 19.89 10.88
N ILE A 227 8.26 20.33 10.21
CA ILE A 227 7.56 19.51 9.19
C ILE A 227 7.35 20.33 7.93
N LEU A 228 7.76 19.78 6.79
CA LEU A 228 7.49 20.33 5.47
C LEU A 228 6.25 19.67 4.87
N LEU A 229 5.26 20.48 4.53
CA LEU A 229 4.01 20.05 3.88
C LEU A 229 3.99 20.48 2.42
N SER A 230 3.78 19.52 1.53
CA SER A 230 3.66 19.76 0.09
C SER A 230 2.56 18.89 -0.48
N THR A 231 1.36 19.42 -0.57
CA THR A 231 0.18 18.68 -1.05
C THR A 231 -0.27 19.20 -2.43
N GLY A 232 -0.71 18.29 -3.28
CA GLY A 232 -1.03 18.57 -4.69
C GLY A 232 -2.39 19.26 -4.87
N SER A 233 -3.46 18.48 -5.00
CA SER A 233 -4.80 18.96 -5.36
C SER A 233 -5.50 19.74 -4.23
N ALA A 234 -6.54 20.48 -4.57
CA ALA A 234 -7.41 21.16 -3.59
C ALA A 234 -8.02 20.17 -2.58
N LYS A 235 -8.41 18.99 -3.03
CA LYS A 235 -8.94 17.92 -2.17
C LYS A 235 -7.91 17.47 -1.15
N GLN A 236 -6.69 17.18 -1.57
CA GLN A 236 -5.59 16.77 -0.67
C GLN A 236 -5.24 17.85 0.35
N LYS A 237 -5.26 19.11 -0.06
CA LYS A 237 -5.08 20.27 0.85
C LYS A 237 -6.16 20.32 1.92
N ALA A 238 -7.43 20.10 1.52
CA ALA A 238 -8.56 20.08 2.45
C ALA A 238 -8.46 18.90 3.45
N GLU A 239 -8.07 17.72 2.98
CA GLU A 239 -7.86 16.54 3.82
C GLU A 239 -6.70 16.74 4.83
N MET A 240 -5.65 17.47 4.46
CA MET A 240 -4.50 17.78 5.32
C MET A 240 -4.81 18.84 6.39
N LEU A 241 -5.85 19.66 6.23
CA LEU A 241 -6.08 20.84 7.05
C LEU A 241 -6.17 20.55 8.55
N GLU A 242 -6.95 19.52 8.94
CA GLU A 242 -7.12 19.15 10.35
C GLU A 242 -5.82 18.57 10.94
N ALA A 243 -5.07 17.82 10.16
CA ALA A 243 -3.75 17.35 10.58
C ALA A 243 -2.79 18.52 10.80
N ALA A 244 -2.75 19.49 9.90
CA ALA A 244 -1.89 20.68 10.04
C ALA A 244 -2.26 21.52 11.27
N LYS A 245 -3.56 21.71 11.57
CA LYS A 245 -4.02 22.34 12.82
C LYS A 245 -3.54 21.59 14.07
N THR A 246 -3.65 20.28 14.03
CA THR A 246 -3.21 19.43 15.13
C THR A 246 -1.70 19.53 15.34
N LEU A 247 -0.92 19.50 14.29
CA LEU A 247 0.54 19.65 14.36
C LEU A 247 0.92 21.04 14.93
N GLN A 248 0.28 22.12 14.46
CA GLN A 248 0.50 23.46 14.99
C GLN A 248 0.16 23.52 16.49
N LYS A 249 -0.97 22.95 16.92
CA LYS A 249 -1.37 22.87 18.32
C LYS A 249 -0.34 22.14 19.21
N HIS A 250 0.36 21.15 18.66
CA HIS A 250 1.43 20.43 19.33
C HIS A 250 2.80 21.11 19.23
N GLY A 251 2.86 22.33 18.69
CA GLY A 251 4.07 23.14 18.67
C GLY A 251 5.04 22.85 17.52
N TYR A 252 4.61 22.10 16.51
CA TYR A 252 5.42 21.89 15.33
C TYR A 252 5.49 23.19 14.47
N GLN A 253 6.68 23.49 13.97
CA GLN A 253 6.91 24.53 12.98
C GLN A 253 6.61 23.94 11.59
N LEU A 254 5.66 24.56 10.90
CA LEU A 254 5.23 24.11 9.58
C LEU A 254 5.91 24.93 8.50
N PHE A 255 6.52 24.23 7.57
CA PHE A 255 7.01 24.74 6.31
C PHE A 255 6.11 24.25 5.20
N ALA A 256 5.86 25.03 4.18
CA ALA A 256 4.99 24.59 3.10
C ALA A 256 5.38 25.17 1.75
N THR A 257 5.16 24.41 0.68
CA THR A 257 5.40 24.88 -0.70
C THR A 257 4.24 25.70 -1.24
N GLY A 258 4.50 26.63 -2.10
CA GLY A 258 3.64 27.64 -2.72
C GLY A 258 2.13 27.51 -2.51
N GLY A 259 1.48 26.61 -3.26
CA GLY A 259 0.03 26.43 -3.17
C GLY A 259 -0.47 25.87 -1.85
N THR A 260 0.33 25.04 -1.16
CA THR A 260 0.02 24.51 0.17
C THR A 260 0.14 25.61 1.22
N SER A 261 1.23 26.40 1.18
CA SER A 261 1.43 27.53 2.10
C SER A 261 0.29 28.53 2.05
N ARG A 262 -0.11 28.93 0.84
CA ARG A 262 -1.26 29.85 0.65
C ARG A 262 -2.52 29.28 1.28
N TYR A 263 -2.85 28.02 0.98
CA TYR A 263 -4.05 27.37 1.50
C TYR A 263 -4.06 27.29 3.04
N LEU A 264 -2.93 26.95 3.66
CA LEU A 264 -2.80 26.90 5.11
C LEU A 264 -3.00 28.28 5.74
N SER A 265 -2.36 29.34 5.17
CA SER A 265 -2.48 30.71 5.64
C SER A 265 -3.90 31.25 5.53
N GLU A 266 -4.59 30.98 4.42
CA GLU A 266 -6.01 31.35 4.22
C GLU A 266 -6.94 30.68 5.25
N ASN A 267 -6.52 29.54 5.83
CA ASN A 267 -7.24 28.83 6.89
C ASN A 267 -6.69 29.07 8.30
N GLY A 268 -5.89 30.13 8.48
CA GLY A 268 -5.39 30.56 9.80
C GLY A 268 -4.28 29.70 10.40
N ILE A 269 -3.58 28.90 9.59
CA ILE A 269 -2.46 28.08 10.03
C ILE A 269 -1.15 28.80 9.71
N GLU A 270 -0.38 29.09 10.76
CA GLU A 270 0.95 29.67 10.62
C GLU A 270 1.90 28.69 9.94
N ASN A 271 2.59 29.15 8.91
CA ASN A 271 3.57 28.36 8.19
C ASN A 271 4.60 29.24 7.51
N THR A 272 5.76 28.71 7.22
CA THR A 272 6.81 29.37 6.46
C THR A 272 6.82 28.85 5.02
N LEU A 273 6.66 29.79 4.06
CA LEU A 273 6.76 29.45 2.64
C LEU A 273 8.17 28.99 2.30
N VAL A 274 8.29 27.88 1.59
CA VAL A 274 9.53 27.40 0.98
C VAL A 274 9.34 27.17 -0.50
N TYR A 275 10.44 27.23 -1.25
CA TYR A 275 10.43 27.19 -2.71
C TYR A 275 11.07 25.88 -3.21
N TRP A 276 10.59 25.41 -4.35
CA TRP A 276 11.21 24.29 -5.05
C TRP A 276 12.51 24.72 -5.76
N PRO A 277 13.44 23.78 -6.01
CA PRO A 277 14.68 24.08 -6.75
C PRO A 277 14.46 24.71 -8.13
N SER A 278 13.32 24.43 -8.77
CA SER A 278 12.92 25.01 -10.05
C SER A 278 12.56 26.50 -9.96
N GLU A 279 12.37 27.04 -8.76
CA GLU A 279 12.08 28.47 -8.52
C GLU A 279 13.37 29.21 -8.16
N GLU A 280 14.24 29.33 -9.14
CA GLU A 280 15.57 29.95 -8.97
C GLU A 280 15.52 31.35 -8.34
N GLY A 281 16.49 31.64 -7.48
CA GLY A 281 16.63 32.94 -6.82
C GLY A 281 15.65 33.23 -5.68
N LYS A 282 14.72 32.29 -5.38
CA LYS A 282 13.82 32.44 -4.22
C LYS A 282 14.32 31.62 -3.03
N HIS A 283 14.16 32.15 -1.84
CA HIS A 283 14.60 31.53 -0.58
C HIS A 283 13.53 31.63 0.52
N PRO A 284 13.49 30.69 1.50
CA PRO A 284 14.33 29.50 1.60
C PRO A 284 13.92 28.40 0.60
N GLN A 285 14.88 27.63 0.10
CA GLN A 285 14.60 26.50 -0.78
C GLN A 285 14.45 25.20 0.00
N ALA A 286 13.44 24.40 -0.37
CA ALA A 286 13.13 23.15 0.30
C ALA A 286 14.33 22.18 0.29
N LEU A 287 15.01 22.04 -0.84
CA LEU A 287 16.16 21.14 -0.97
C LEU A 287 17.34 21.58 -0.08
N GLU A 288 17.62 22.88 -0.01
CA GLU A 288 18.66 23.42 0.86
C GLU A 288 18.36 23.16 2.34
N MET A 289 17.11 23.36 2.77
CA MET A 289 16.69 23.06 4.15
C MET A 289 16.80 21.57 4.49
N LEU A 290 16.49 20.68 3.54
CA LEU A 290 16.66 19.24 3.71
C LEU A 290 18.15 18.85 3.85
N HIS A 291 19.02 19.38 2.98
CA HIS A 291 20.47 19.15 3.07
C HIS A 291 21.06 19.63 4.39
N ASN A 292 20.58 20.77 4.89
CA ASN A 292 21.02 21.35 6.15
C ASN A 292 20.34 20.72 7.38
N LYS A 293 19.53 19.67 7.19
CA LYS A 293 18.78 18.97 8.24
C LYS A 293 17.91 19.90 9.10
N GLN A 294 17.30 20.88 8.46
CA GLN A 294 16.37 21.83 9.10
C GLN A 294 14.93 21.35 9.08
N ILE A 295 14.66 20.25 8.39
CA ILE A 295 13.35 19.59 8.30
C ILE A 295 13.47 18.17 8.86
N ASP A 296 12.61 17.85 9.84
CA ASP A 296 12.59 16.52 10.48
C ASP A 296 11.71 15.53 9.70
N MET A 297 10.66 16.02 9.07
CA MET A 297 9.70 15.20 8.32
C MET A 297 9.17 15.94 7.11
N VAL A 298 9.00 15.21 6.02
CA VAL A 298 8.34 15.70 4.79
C VAL A 298 7.06 14.92 4.56
N VAL A 299 6.00 15.64 4.27
CA VAL A 299 4.71 15.09 3.78
C VAL A 299 4.47 15.66 2.39
N ASN A 300 4.53 14.79 1.37
CA ASN A 300 4.41 15.17 -0.04
C ASN A 300 3.41 14.27 -0.78
#